data_4b3ffe47ead1169ac2a26cac2936a2c6
#
_entry.id   4b3ffe47ead1169ac2a26cac2936a2c6
#
_cell.length_a   1.000
_cell.length_b   1.000
_cell.length_c   1.000
_cell.angle_alpha   90.00
_cell.angle_beta   90.00
_cell.angle_gamma   90.00
#
_symmetry.space_group_name_H-M   'P 1'
#
loop_
_entity.id
_entity.type
_entity.pdbx_description
1 polymer ?
#
loop_
_entity_poly.entity_id
_entity_poly.type
_entity_poly.pdbx_seq_one_letter_code
_entity_poly.pdbx_strand_id
1 'polypeptide(L)'
;NKNFGNFNLTANAGFSYEDHLTTGMGIGGKLFTVPNLFSAYNFDPASGPGSQSHTHTRNNSVFVSTELGYKSMLYLTLTGRQEWASQLVNSDQPTYFYPSVGVSGVISEMVSLPKFISFWKRRASFAEVGGPINYTGLTPGTVTDPMKGGVINPISVYPFPNFKAEQTKSYELGTNQRLFSNKI
;
A
#
# COMPACT_ATOMS: atom_id res chain seq x y z
N ASN A 1 -25.97 6.36 1.95
CA ASN A 1 -26.49 6.90 0.70
C ASN A 1 -27.71 7.77 1.00
N LYS A 2 -27.77 8.99 0.48
CA LYS A 2 -28.86 9.93 0.70
C LYS A 2 -29.10 10.80 -0.54
N ASN A 3 -30.38 10.99 -0.86
CA ASN A 3 -30.81 11.83 -1.97
C ASN A 3 -31.35 13.17 -1.45
N PHE A 4 -30.95 14.27 -2.08
CA PHE A 4 -31.37 15.64 -1.77
C PHE A 4 -31.78 16.33 -3.08
N GLY A 5 -33.01 16.16 -3.48
CA GLY A 5 -33.49 16.72 -4.75
C GLY A 5 -32.68 16.17 -5.95
N ASN A 6 -31.91 17.05 -6.59
CA ASN A 6 -31.06 16.68 -7.73
C ASN A 6 -29.69 16.09 -7.35
N PHE A 7 -29.38 16.02 -6.08
CA PHE A 7 -28.09 15.51 -5.58
C PHE A 7 -28.24 14.14 -4.94
N ASN A 8 -27.26 13.29 -5.20
CA ASN A 8 -27.09 12.01 -4.53
C ASN A 8 -25.74 12.03 -3.82
N LEU A 9 -25.72 11.69 -2.54
CA LEU A 9 -24.52 11.59 -1.72
C LEU A 9 -24.35 10.16 -1.24
N THR A 10 -23.22 9.56 -1.58
CA THR A 10 -22.78 8.28 -1.03
C THR A 10 -21.50 8.53 -0.25
N ALA A 11 -21.44 8.06 0.99
CA ALA A 11 -20.26 8.15 1.82
C ALA A 11 -19.97 6.79 2.47
N ASN A 12 -18.70 6.42 2.51
CA ASN A 12 -18.18 5.24 3.16
C ASN A 12 -17.02 5.66 4.05
N ALA A 13 -16.92 5.05 5.22
CA ALA A 13 -15.78 5.20 6.11
C ALA A 13 -15.39 3.83 6.65
N GLY A 14 -14.12 3.62 6.90
CA GLY A 14 -13.64 2.36 7.43
C GLY A 14 -12.30 2.50 8.13
N PHE A 15 -11.94 1.42 8.78
CA PHE A 15 -10.69 1.22 9.49
C PHE A 15 -10.06 -0.08 9.00
N SER A 16 -8.73 -0.11 8.87
CA SER A 16 -7.95 -1.30 8.57
C SER A 16 -6.85 -1.46 9.62
N TYR A 17 -6.69 -2.68 10.08
CA TYR A 17 -5.61 -3.12 10.95
C TYR A 17 -4.91 -4.30 10.28
N GLU A 18 -3.62 -4.17 10.06
CA GLU A 18 -2.80 -5.21 9.46
C GLU A 18 -1.64 -5.53 10.40
N ASP A 19 -1.45 -6.81 10.68
CA ASP A 19 -0.39 -7.34 11.52
C ASP A 19 0.34 -8.46 10.76
N HIS A 20 1.60 -8.24 10.42
CA HIS A 20 2.40 -9.17 9.65
C HIS A 20 3.59 -9.65 10.48
N LEU A 21 3.60 -10.94 10.76
CA LEU A 21 4.70 -11.62 11.40
C LEU A 21 5.40 -12.53 10.39
N THR A 22 6.66 -12.26 10.12
CA THR A 22 7.49 -13.09 9.25
C THR A 22 8.60 -13.71 10.06
N THR A 23 8.68 -15.04 10.06
CA THR A 23 9.76 -15.79 10.67
C THR A 23 10.52 -16.53 9.58
N GLY A 24 11.83 -16.45 9.60
CA GLY A 24 12.71 -17.17 8.68
C GLY A 24 13.73 -18.01 9.44
N MET A 25 14.04 -19.16 8.92
CA MET A 25 15.13 -20.00 9.38
C MET A 25 16.03 -20.33 8.20
N GLY A 26 17.32 -20.16 8.36
CA GLY A 26 18.31 -20.49 7.35
C GLY A 26 19.36 -21.44 7.93
N ILE A 27 19.71 -22.45 7.17
CA ILE A 27 20.82 -23.34 7.45
C ILE A 27 21.77 -23.25 6.26
N GLY A 28 23.05 -23.05 6.52
CA GLY A 28 24.07 -22.96 5.48
C GLY A 28 25.44 -23.34 6.01
N GLY A 29 26.36 -23.66 5.08
CA GLY A 29 27.70 -24.03 5.43
C GLY A 29 28.31 -25.01 4.43
N LYS A 30 29.37 -25.71 4.83
CA LYS A 30 29.97 -26.77 4.04
C LYS A 30 29.06 -28.00 4.00
N LEU A 31 29.04 -28.71 2.87
CA LEU A 31 28.40 -30.01 2.80
C LEU A 31 29.24 -31.03 3.55
N PHE A 32 28.58 -31.84 4.40
CA PHE A 32 29.29 -32.76 5.31
C PHE A 32 29.69 -34.06 4.64
N THR A 33 28.76 -34.80 4.08
CA THR A 33 29.00 -36.19 3.67
C THR A 33 28.79 -36.39 2.17
N VAL A 34 27.73 -35.81 1.59
CA VAL A 34 27.34 -36.08 0.20
C VAL A 34 27.52 -34.80 -0.62
N PRO A 35 28.43 -34.83 -1.64
CA PRO A 35 28.60 -33.70 -2.54
C PRO A 35 27.29 -33.38 -3.29
N ASN A 36 27.00 -32.07 -3.49
CA ASN A 36 25.84 -31.59 -4.24
C ASN A 36 24.44 -31.92 -3.66
N LEU A 37 24.37 -32.51 -2.47
CA LEU A 37 23.12 -32.72 -1.76
C LEU A 37 22.85 -31.56 -0.80
N PHE A 38 22.02 -30.60 -1.22
CA PHE A 38 21.65 -29.44 -0.42
C PHE A 38 20.44 -29.77 0.47
N SER A 39 20.71 -30.44 1.58
CA SER A 39 19.76 -30.85 2.60
C SER A 39 20.24 -30.38 3.97
N ALA A 40 19.31 -29.99 4.86
CA ALA A 40 19.63 -29.57 6.22
C ALA A 40 20.45 -30.60 7.00
N TYR A 41 20.24 -31.89 6.73
CA TYR A 41 20.98 -33.01 7.34
C TYR A 41 22.39 -33.20 6.80
N ASN A 42 22.71 -32.55 5.67
CA ASN A 42 24.01 -32.71 5.01
C ASN A 42 24.90 -31.47 5.19
N PHE A 43 24.51 -30.51 6.00
CA PHE A 43 25.39 -29.41 6.38
C PHE A 43 26.26 -29.81 7.58
N ASP A 44 27.54 -29.44 7.52
CA ASP A 44 28.48 -29.66 8.60
C ASP A 44 28.11 -28.83 9.82
N PRO A 45 27.78 -29.42 10.98
CA PRO A 45 27.46 -28.71 12.18
C PRO A 45 28.57 -27.77 12.66
N ALA A 46 29.82 -28.04 12.29
CA ALA A 46 30.96 -27.17 12.60
C ALA A 46 31.01 -25.89 11.75
N SER A 47 30.25 -25.83 10.68
CA SER A 47 30.21 -24.63 9.80
C SER A 47 29.55 -23.40 10.43
N GLY A 48 28.93 -23.57 11.58
CA GLY A 48 28.30 -22.51 12.34
C GLY A 48 26.81 -22.74 12.59
N PRO A 49 26.21 -21.95 13.49
CA PRO A 49 24.79 -22.01 13.76
C PRO A 49 23.99 -21.53 12.53
N GLY A 50 22.82 -22.08 12.34
CA GLY A 50 21.85 -21.56 11.39
C GLY A 50 21.46 -20.09 11.69
N SER A 51 20.84 -19.44 10.77
CA SER A 51 20.28 -18.10 10.98
C SER A 51 18.78 -18.19 11.28
N GLN A 52 18.32 -17.31 12.15
CA GLN A 52 16.91 -17.12 12.40
C GLN A 52 16.59 -15.62 12.26
N SER A 53 15.53 -15.32 11.53
CA SER A 53 15.02 -13.98 11.39
C SER A 53 13.59 -13.89 11.88
N HIS A 54 13.25 -12.74 12.46
CA HIS A 54 11.93 -12.44 12.97
C HIS A 54 11.61 -10.99 12.66
N THR A 55 10.61 -10.77 11.82
CA THR A 55 10.17 -9.43 11.45
C THR A 55 8.69 -9.29 11.76
N HIS A 56 8.33 -8.26 12.50
CA HIS A 56 6.97 -7.95 12.87
C HIS A 56 6.65 -6.54 12.43
N THR A 57 5.68 -6.38 11.54
CA THR A 57 5.22 -5.09 11.04
C THR A 57 3.73 -4.94 11.27
N ARG A 58 3.32 -3.72 11.60
CA ARG A 58 1.93 -3.38 11.89
C ARG A 58 1.55 -2.09 11.19
N ASN A 59 0.41 -2.11 10.49
CA ASN A 59 -0.15 -0.96 9.80
C ASN A 59 -1.59 -0.73 10.25
N ASN A 60 -1.89 0.49 10.63
CA ASN A 60 -3.25 0.94 10.94
C ASN A 60 -3.66 2.00 9.93
N SER A 61 -4.91 2.00 9.53
CA SER A 61 -5.42 3.08 8.68
C SER A 61 -6.88 3.39 8.95
N VAL A 62 -7.23 4.64 8.71
CA VAL A 62 -8.63 5.09 8.59
C VAL A 62 -8.83 5.68 7.21
N PHE A 63 -9.99 5.47 6.63
CA PHE A 63 -10.30 6.00 5.32
C PHE A 63 -11.74 6.50 5.23
N VAL A 64 -11.93 7.48 4.37
CA VAL A 64 -13.24 8.01 3.99
C VAL A 64 -13.29 8.12 2.48
N SER A 65 -14.41 7.73 1.90
CA SER A 65 -14.72 7.91 0.49
C SER A 65 -16.11 8.52 0.36
N THR A 66 -16.21 9.58 -0.44
CA THR A 66 -17.46 10.30 -0.68
C THR A 66 -17.65 10.50 -2.17
N GLU A 67 -18.84 10.20 -2.66
CA GLU A 67 -19.26 10.50 -4.01
C GLU A 67 -20.50 11.40 -3.98
N LEU A 68 -20.42 12.53 -4.64
CA LEU A 68 -21.50 13.47 -4.85
C LEU A 68 -21.92 13.44 -6.33
N GLY A 69 -23.13 12.94 -6.58
CA GLY A 69 -23.75 12.93 -7.90
C GLY A 69 -24.73 14.11 -8.05
N TYR A 70 -24.74 14.73 -9.23
CA TYR A 70 -25.71 15.76 -9.61
C TYR A 70 -26.48 15.34 -10.86
N LYS A 71 -27.80 15.21 -10.75
CA LYS A 71 -28.75 14.83 -11.82
C LYS A 71 -28.33 13.59 -12.63
N SER A 72 -27.57 12.67 -12.04
CA SER A 72 -26.95 11.53 -12.72
C SER A 72 -26.04 11.89 -13.90
N MET A 73 -25.67 13.17 -14.04
CA MET A 73 -24.84 13.69 -15.12
C MET A 73 -23.41 13.95 -14.68
N LEU A 74 -23.20 14.48 -13.48
CA LEU A 74 -21.90 14.84 -12.91
C LEU A 74 -21.68 14.08 -11.63
N TYR A 75 -20.44 13.64 -11.42
CA TYR A 75 -20.02 12.96 -10.21
C TYR A 75 -18.68 13.51 -9.76
N LEU A 76 -18.60 13.85 -8.48
CA LEU A 76 -17.38 14.22 -7.78
C LEU A 76 -17.09 13.15 -6.73
N THR A 77 -15.95 12.50 -6.85
CA THR A 77 -15.47 11.51 -5.89
C THR A 77 -14.29 12.07 -5.12
N LEU A 78 -14.36 12.04 -3.80
CA LEU A 78 -13.29 12.44 -2.90
C LEU A 78 -12.95 11.25 -2.01
N THR A 79 -11.67 10.94 -1.91
CA THR A 79 -11.19 9.94 -0.96
C THR A 79 -10.03 10.48 -0.15
N GLY A 80 -9.94 10.03 1.09
CA GLY A 80 -8.81 10.30 1.95
C GLY A 80 -8.53 9.08 2.81
N ARG A 81 -7.24 8.70 2.93
CA ARG A 81 -6.77 7.65 3.82
C ARG A 81 -5.62 8.18 4.64
N GLN A 82 -5.68 8.01 5.93
CA GLN A 82 -4.61 8.25 6.87
C GLN A 82 -4.05 6.91 7.33
N GLU A 83 -2.73 6.75 7.27
CA GLU A 83 -2.06 5.51 7.62
C GLU A 83 -0.95 5.74 8.64
N TRP A 84 -0.79 4.78 9.56
CA TRP A 84 0.25 4.69 10.59
C TRP A 84 0.98 3.37 10.39
N ALA A 85 2.26 3.46 10.04
CA ALA A 85 3.10 2.29 9.79
C ALA A 85 4.16 2.15 10.88
N SER A 86 4.26 0.95 11.47
CA SER A 86 5.27 0.67 12.50
C SER A 86 6.70 0.85 11.99
N GLN A 87 6.92 0.69 10.68
CA GLN A 87 8.23 0.90 10.05
C GLN A 87 8.70 2.35 10.13
N LEU A 88 7.78 3.30 10.28
CA LEU A 88 8.07 4.74 10.31
C LEU A 88 8.06 5.34 11.72
N VAL A 89 7.86 4.53 12.77
CA VAL A 89 7.66 5.01 14.14
C VAL A 89 8.81 5.89 14.67
N ASN A 90 10.04 5.67 14.18
CA ASN A 90 11.22 6.44 14.56
C ASN A 90 11.62 7.50 13.53
N SER A 91 10.76 7.80 12.56
CA SER A 91 10.94 8.89 11.60
C SER A 91 10.21 10.15 12.03
N ASP A 92 10.58 11.30 11.48
CA ASP A 92 9.90 12.57 11.71
C ASP A 92 8.45 12.58 11.18
N GLN A 93 8.12 11.63 10.28
CA GLN A 93 6.81 11.49 9.69
C GLN A 93 6.32 10.04 9.81
N PRO A 94 5.83 9.64 11.00
CA PRO A 94 5.35 8.28 11.25
C PRO A 94 4.03 7.96 10.55
N THR A 95 3.40 8.95 9.94
CA THR A 95 2.10 8.84 9.28
C THR A 95 2.12 9.47 7.90
N TYR A 96 1.24 9.02 7.04
CA TYR A 96 1.04 9.62 5.73
C TYR A 96 -0.43 9.65 5.34
N PHE A 97 -0.78 10.69 4.59
CA PHE A 97 -2.14 10.93 4.12
C PHE A 97 -2.20 10.78 2.59
N TYR A 98 -3.19 10.04 2.11
CA TYR A 98 -3.45 9.79 0.71
C TYR A 98 -4.74 10.46 0.27
N PRO A 99 -4.69 11.61 -0.38
CA PRO A 99 -5.86 12.21 -1.00
C PRO A 99 -6.09 11.66 -2.40
N SER A 100 -7.35 11.56 -2.80
CA SER A 100 -7.69 11.50 -4.21
C SER A 100 -8.93 12.32 -4.53
N VAL A 101 -8.98 12.82 -5.76
CA VAL A 101 -10.13 13.52 -6.30
C VAL A 101 -10.40 13.01 -7.71
N GLY A 102 -11.66 12.69 -7.96
CA GLY A 102 -12.14 12.26 -9.27
C GLY A 102 -13.37 13.04 -9.70
N VAL A 103 -13.40 13.43 -10.96
CA VAL A 103 -14.58 14.05 -11.58
C VAL A 103 -14.98 13.24 -12.79
N SER A 104 -16.26 12.95 -12.93
CA SER A 104 -16.77 12.33 -14.15
C SER A 104 -18.08 12.97 -14.60
N GLY A 105 -18.23 13.10 -15.93
CA GLY A 105 -19.40 13.65 -16.56
C GLY A 105 -19.96 12.72 -17.62
N VAL A 106 -21.27 12.47 -17.56
CA VAL A 106 -22.03 11.71 -18.57
C VAL A 106 -22.50 12.71 -19.61
N ILE A 107 -21.69 12.88 -20.67
CA ILE A 107 -21.91 13.91 -21.70
C ILE A 107 -23.22 13.65 -22.44
N SER A 108 -23.59 12.38 -22.63
CA SER A 108 -24.86 12.00 -23.27
C SER A 108 -26.11 12.43 -22.50
N GLU A 109 -25.99 12.73 -21.20
CA GLU A 109 -27.10 13.28 -20.39
C GLU A 109 -27.09 14.81 -20.35
N MET A 110 -26.00 15.46 -20.79
CA MET A 110 -25.84 16.91 -20.75
C MET A 110 -26.23 17.58 -22.08
N VAL A 111 -25.95 16.91 -23.18
CA VAL A 111 -26.13 17.45 -24.53
C VAL A 111 -26.69 16.40 -25.47
N SER A 112 -27.47 16.84 -26.46
CA SER A 112 -27.96 15.96 -27.52
C SER A 112 -26.81 15.56 -28.44
N LEU A 113 -26.53 14.27 -28.52
CA LEU A 113 -25.46 13.70 -29.31
C LEU A 113 -26.00 13.19 -30.67
N PRO A 114 -25.15 13.08 -31.70
CA PRO A 114 -25.50 12.39 -32.94
C PRO A 114 -25.98 10.96 -32.67
N LYS A 115 -26.94 10.47 -33.46
CA LYS A 115 -27.61 9.16 -33.27
C LYS A 115 -26.68 7.96 -33.22
N PHE A 116 -25.48 8.07 -33.77
CA PHE A 116 -24.49 7.00 -33.73
C PHE A 116 -23.75 6.88 -32.37
N ILE A 117 -23.79 7.93 -31.53
CA ILE A 117 -23.23 7.91 -30.18
C ILE A 117 -24.38 7.67 -29.18
N SER A 118 -24.48 6.46 -28.64
CA SER A 118 -25.55 6.12 -27.72
C SER A 118 -25.20 6.40 -26.23
N PHE A 119 -23.90 6.54 -25.91
CA PHE A 119 -23.43 6.88 -24.58
C PHE A 119 -22.04 7.49 -24.68
N TRP A 120 -21.80 8.54 -23.88
CA TRP A 120 -20.48 9.15 -23.75
C TRP A 120 -20.26 9.66 -22.33
N LYS A 121 -19.22 9.13 -21.67
CA LYS A 121 -18.77 9.54 -20.34
C LYS A 121 -17.29 9.93 -20.40
N ARG A 122 -16.92 11.05 -19.77
CA ARG A 122 -15.54 11.47 -19.53
C ARG A 122 -15.23 11.42 -18.06
N ARG A 123 -13.96 11.13 -17.71
CA ARG A 123 -13.46 11.16 -16.35
C ARG A 123 -12.07 11.77 -16.30
N ALA A 124 -11.78 12.44 -15.18
CA ALA A 124 -10.46 12.92 -14.82
C ALA A 124 -10.26 12.62 -13.35
N SER A 125 -9.07 12.18 -12.96
CA SER A 125 -8.74 11.96 -11.56
C SER A 125 -7.29 12.31 -11.25
N PHE A 126 -7.08 12.68 -10.00
CA PHE A 126 -5.78 12.82 -9.36
C PHE A 126 -5.78 11.99 -8.10
N ALA A 127 -4.69 11.27 -7.87
CA ALA A 127 -4.49 10.52 -6.65
C ALA A 127 -3.02 10.64 -6.21
N GLU A 128 -2.82 10.73 -4.91
CA GLU A 128 -1.53 10.59 -4.28
C GLU A 128 -1.54 9.33 -3.45
N VAL A 129 -0.54 8.46 -3.65
CA VAL A 129 -0.38 7.19 -2.95
C VAL A 129 1.02 7.14 -2.38
N GLY A 130 1.15 6.75 -1.15
CA GLY A 130 2.43 6.47 -0.52
C GLY A 130 2.52 5.02 -0.08
N GLY A 131 3.72 4.56 0.22
CA GLY A 131 3.97 3.23 0.74
C GLY A 131 5.07 3.24 1.78
N PRO A 132 4.97 2.41 2.83
CA PRO A 132 6.10 2.22 3.72
C PRO A 132 7.21 1.51 2.94
N ILE A 133 8.41 2.05 3.03
CA ILE A 133 9.58 1.34 2.52
C ILE A 133 9.93 0.27 3.53
N ASN A 134 10.14 -0.97 3.08
CA ASN A 134 10.60 -2.09 3.91
C ASN A 134 12.07 -1.89 4.30
N TYR A 135 12.34 -0.88 5.12
CA TYR A 135 13.67 -0.59 5.63
C TYR A 135 13.72 -0.85 7.13
N THR A 136 14.38 -1.92 7.51
CA THR A 136 14.53 -2.35 8.92
C THR A 136 15.49 -1.47 9.74
N GLY A 137 16.26 -0.60 9.08
CA GLY A 137 17.23 0.29 9.74
C GLY A 137 16.62 1.48 10.48
N LEU A 138 15.30 1.68 10.42
CA LEU A 138 14.61 2.74 11.17
C LEU A 138 14.31 2.36 12.62
N THR A 139 14.33 1.07 12.93
CA THR A 139 14.06 0.59 14.28
C THR A 139 15.37 0.18 14.93
N PRO A 140 15.87 0.92 15.92
CA PRO A 140 17.02 0.49 16.70
C PRO A 140 16.67 -0.83 17.37
N GLY A 141 17.48 -1.82 17.12
CA GLY A 141 17.33 -3.13 17.72
C GLY A 141 18.57 -3.50 18.53
N THR A 142 18.44 -4.56 19.28
CA THR A 142 19.58 -5.21 19.94
C THR A 142 19.76 -6.60 19.36
N VAL A 143 20.99 -6.99 19.11
CA VAL A 143 21.32 -8.35 18.72
C VAL A 143 21.94 -9.06 19.90
N THR A 144 21.37 -10.19 20.27
CA THR A 144 21.98 -11.09 21.24
C THR A 144 22.92 -12.04 20.49
N ASP A 145 24.20 -11.99 20.80
CA ASP A 145 25.21 -12.89 20.20
C ASP A 145 25.42 -14.08 21.13
N PRO A 146 24.84 -15.26 20.85
CA PRO A 146 24.99 -16.43 21.69
C PRO A 146 26.42 -16.98 21.70
N MET A 147 27.21 -16.70 20.65
CA MET A 147 28.60 -17.12 20.53
C MET A 147 29.53 -16.34 21.49
N LYS A 148 29.12 -15.17 21.94
CA LYS A 148 29.82 -14.32 22.88
C LYS A 148 29.20 -14.34 24.29
N GLY A 149 28.62 -15.45 24.69
CA GLY A 149 28.02 -15.60 26.02
C GLY A 149 26.71 -14.81 26.22
N GLY A 150 26.00 -14.54 25.15
CA GLY A 150 24.72 -13.83 25.24
C GLY A 150 24.83 -12.31 25.40
N VAL A 151 25.96 -11.71 25.05
CA VAL A 151 26.15 -10.25 25.14
C VAL A 151 25.19 -9.56 24.17
N ILE A 152 24.46 -8.57 24.70
CA ILE A 152 23.61 -7.69 23.91
C ILE A 152 24.49 -6.64 23.22
N ASN A 153 24.56 -6.70 21.91
CA ASN A 153 25.24 -5.69 21.11
C ASN A 153 24.19 -4.67 20.64
N PRO A 154 24.32 -3.39 21.03
CA PRO A 154 23.44 -2.36 20.47
C PRO A 154 23.73 -2.23 18.98
N ILE A 155 22.69 -2.11 18.18
CA ILE A 155 22.84 -1.81 16.74
C ILE A 155 23.40 -0.39 16.64
N SER A 156 24.53 -0.25 15.97
CA SER A 156 25.22 1.05 15.74
C SER A 156 24.58 1.88 14.60
N VAL A 157 23.47 1.42 14.05
CA VAL A 157 22.75 2.13 12.98
C VAL A 157 21.70 3.01 13.64
N TYR A 158 21.87 4.32 13.52
CA TYR A 158 20.87 5.28 13.94
C TYR A 158 19.75 5.39 12.91
N PRO A 159 18.49 5.54 13.34
CA PRO A 159 17.38 5.82 12.43
C PRO A 159 17.67 7.08 11.62
N PHE A 160 17.28 7.06 10.36
CA PHE A 160 17.38 8.23 9.49
C PHE A 160 16.23 9.20 9.84
N PRO A 161 16.48 10.34 10.52
CA PRO A 161 15.40 11.16 11.07
C PRO A 161 14.51 11.76 9.99
N ASN A 162 15.07 12.13 8.85
CA ASN A 162 14.33 12.72 7.72
C ASN A 162 13.70 11.69 6.77
N PHE A 163 13.52 10.46 7.22
CA PHE A 163 12.95 9.42 6.40
C PHE A 163 11.45 9.67 6.16
N LYS A 164 11.04 9.64 4.89
CA LYS A 164 9.65 9.84 4.47
C LYS A 164 9.17 8.64 3.69
N ALA A 165 7.87 8.37 3.78
CA ALA A 165 7.23 7.39 2.90
C ALA A 165 7.43 7.79 1.43
N GLU A 166 7.57 6.80 0.56
CA GLU A 166 7.55 7.02 -0.87
C GLU A 166 6.20 7.59 -1.29
N GLN A 167 6.20 8.59 -2.17
CA GLN A 167 4.98 9.21 -2.67
C GLN A 167 4.92 9.12 -4.18
N THR A 168 3.81 8.57 -4.68
CA THR A 168 3.50 8.51 -6.11
C THR A 168 2.29 9.36 -6.40
N LYS A 169 2.41 10.27 -7.37
CA LYS A 169 1.31 11.12 -7.86
C LYS A 169 0.84 10.60 -9.21
N SER A 170 -0.45 10.35 -9.32
CA SER A 170 -1.07 9.80 -10.53
C SER A 170 -2.13 10.74 -11.05
N TYR A 171 -2.15 10.93 -12.36
CA TYR A 171 -3.16 11.67 -13.09
C TYR A 171 -3.78 10.75 -14.13
N GLU A 172 -5.08 10.67 -14.18
CA GLU A 172 -5.79 9.85 -15.15
C GLU A 172 -6.83 10.68 -15.90
N LEU A 173 -6.87 10.51 -17.23
CA LEU A 173 -7.92 11.01 -18.09
C LEU A 173 -8.52 9.83 -18.85
N GLY A 174 -9.85 9.74 -18.85
CA GLY A 174 -10.54 8.62 -19.48
C GLY A 174 -11.80 9.03 -20.23
N THR A 175 -12.14 8.28 -21.24
CA THR A 175 -13.39 8.41 -21.98
C THR A 175 -13.99 7.04 -22.24
N ASN A 176 -15.30 6.92 -22.02
CA ASN A 176 -16.08 5.73 -22.34
C ASN A 176 -17.15 6.12 -23.35
N GLN A 177 -17.18 5.45 -24.47
CA GLN A 177 -18.16 5.68 -25.53
C GLN A 177 -18.82 4.38 -25.95
N ARG A 178 -20.11 4.45 -26.24
CA ARG A 178 -20.86 3.37 -26.90
C ARG A 178 -21.38 3.89 -28.19
N LEU A 179 -21.05 3.18 -29.26
CA LEU A 179 -21.45 3.54 -30.63
C LEU A 179 -22.48 2.54 -31.13
N PHE A 180 -23.39 3.01 -31.99
CA PHE A 180 -24.39 2.17 -32.66
C PHE A 180 -25.17 1.23 -31.74
N SER A 181 -25.58 1.71 -30.57
CA SER A 181 -26.28 0.91 -29.54
C SER A 181 -25.56 -0.39 -29.17
N ASN A 182 -24.24 -0.36 -29.07
CA ASN A 182 -23.38 -1.52 -28.75
C ASN A 182 -23.30 -2.57 -29.87
N LYS A 183 -23.53 -2.21 -31.13
CA LYS A 183 -23.42 -3.13 -32.29
C LYS A 183 -22.00 -3.21 -32.86
N ILE A 184 -21.00 -2.64 -32.20
CA ILE A 184 -19.56 -2.77 -32.53
C ILE A 184 -18.80 -3.13 -31.26
#